data_628e1ccef128643dae3243c5cd16abe4
#
_entry.id   628e1ccef128643dae3243c5cd16abe4
#
_cell.length_a   1.000
_cell.length_b   1.000
_cell.length_c   1.000
_cell.angle_alpha   90.00
_cell.angle_beta   90.00
_cell.angle_gamma   90.00
#
_symmetry.space_group_name_H-M   'P 1'
#
loop_
_entity.id
_entity.type
_entity.pdbx_description
1 polymer ?
#
loop_
_entity_poly.entity_id
_entity_poly.type
_entity_poly.pdbx_seq_one_letter_code
_entity_poly.pdbx_strand_id
1 'polypeptide(L)'
;MKSICFRIGFCGVAVTLVFLRPFLSSYHDLEVTNPMKKITALLLALLMLVGALAGCGKQNDTNKTDKLSIVTTIFPEYDWVREILGDKADNAEVTMLLDNGVDLHSYQPTADDIVKISDCDLFIYVGGESDEWVEDALRNAANGNMKVINLLEVLGDSVKTEEIVEGMQEEEHEHEDAEEHEHEEEADEHVWLSLKNAKMLVRVISKALQELDPDNKDIYAANADAYVKKLSALDAEYQTAVDAASNKTILFGDRFPFRYLVDDYGLNYYAAFSGCSAESEASFKTVTFLAEKLDELGLKTVLTIEKSDDRIAQTVIENTETKDQKILELNSMQSITSDEIADGVTYLSVIEDNLDVLKEALN
;
A
#
# COMPACT_ATOMS: atom_id res chain seq x y z
N MET A 1 -25.90 54.42 -2.51
CA MET A 1 -26.75 53.44 -1.80
C MET A 1 -25.92 52.18 -1.60
N LYS A 2 -25.49 51.91 -0.35
CA LYS A 2 -24.61 50.77 -0.04
C LYS A 2 -25.47 49.56 0.26
N SER A 3 -25.29 48.47 -0.50
CA SER A 3 -25.87 47.14 -0.22
C SER A 3 -25.09 46.52 0.93
N ILE A 4 -25.77 46.17 2.01
CA ILE A 4 -25.22 45.38 3.11
C ILE A 4 -25.58 43.92 2.85
N CYS A 5 -24.57 43.08 2.51
CA CYS A 5 -24.69 41.65 2.46
C CYS A 5 -24.48 41.08 3.86
N PHE A 6 -25.51 40.45 4.41
CA PHE A 6 -25.38 39.60 5.61
C PHE A 6 -25.22 38.13 5.14
N ARG A 7 -24.09 37.55 5.43
CA ARG A 7 -23.77 36.14 5.15
C ARG A 7 -23.97 35.37 6.46
N ILE A 8 -25.03 34.56 6.53
CA ILE A 8 -25.18 33.57 7.60
C ILE A 8 -24.81 32.23 6.96
N GLY A 9 -23.63 31.72 7.32
CA GLY A 9 -23.19 30.41 6.91
C GLY A 9 -23.78 29.35 7.83
N PHE A 10 -24.62 28.52 7.28
CA PHE A 10 -24.89 27.18 7.75
C PHE A 10 -25.30 26.34 6.53
N CYS A 11 -24.54 25.27 6.31
CA CYS A 11 -24.84 24.23 5.32
C CYS A 11 -25.11 24.67 3.87
N GLY A 12 -24.08 24.97 3.12
CA GLY A 12 -23.94 24.78 1.66
C GLY A 12 -24.96 25.39 0.68
N VAL A 13 -25.99 26.12 1.10
CA VAL A 13 -26.98 26.73 0.21
C VAL A 13 -27.06 28.24 0.48
N ALA A 14 -26.47 29.02 -0.43
CA ALA A 14 -26.64 30.47 -0.46
C ALA A 14 -28.01 30.82 -1.03
N VAL A 15 -29.03 30.97 -0.20
CA VAL A 15 -30.33 31.54 -0.59
C VAL A 15 -30.17 33.05 -0.62
N THR A 16 -30.08 33.61 -1.81
CA THR A 16 -30.04 35.05 -2.00
C THR A 16 -31.44 35.63 -1.75
N LEU A 17 -31.62 36.30 -0.62
CA LEU A 17 -32.82 36.99 -0.18
C LEU A 17 -33.10 38.27 -1.07
N VAL A 18 -33.22 38.09 -2.38
CA VAL A 18 -33.52 39.22 -3.32
C VAL A 18 -35.03 39.35 -3.56
N PHE A 19 -35.82 38.37 -3.24
CA PHE A 19 -37.27 38.33 -3.58
C PHE A 19 -38.23 38.75 -2.47
N LEU A 20 -37.78 39.15 -1.28
CA LEU A 20 -38.68 39.53 -0.18
C LEU A 20 -38.99 41.01 -0.05
N ARG A 21 -38.40 41.89 -0.88
CA ARG A 21 -38.66 43.33 -0.81
C ARG A 21 -40.03 43.80 -1.29
N PRO A 22 -40.73 43.20 -2.28
CA PRO A 22 -42.08 43.66 -2.64
C PRO A 22 -43.13 43.21 -1.63
N PHE A 23 -42.91 42.15 -0.84
CA PHE A 23 -43.91 41.67 0.10
C PHE A 23 -44.00 42.42 1.41
N LEU A 24 -42.91 43.03 1.88
CA LEU A 24 -42.84 43.81 3.13
C LEU A 24 -43.35 45.24 2.96
N SER A 25 -43.34 45.83 1.76
CA SER A 25 -43.85 47.17 1.53
C SER A 25 -45.40 47.20 1.47
N SER A 26 -46.03 46.07 1.22
CA SER A 26 -47.49 45.95 1.18
C SER A 26 -48.15 45.69 2.56
N TYR A 27 -47.34 45.53 3.60
CA TYR A 27 -47.82 45.24 4.96
C TYR A 27 -48.16 46.52 5.76
N HIS A 28 -47.79 47.71 5.27
CA HIS A 28 -48.00 48.95 6.00
C HIS A 28 -49.35 49.60 5.77
N ASP A 29 -50.15 49.15 4.78
CA ASP A 29 -51.45 49.75 4.43
C ASP A 29 -52.64 48.79 4.63
N LEU A 30 -52.53 47.76 5.46
CA LEU A 30 -53.64 46.86 5.81
C LEU A 30 -54.22 47.25 7.17
N GLU A 31 -55.08 48.25 7.18
CA GLU A 31 -56.15 48.37 8.20
C GLU A 31 -57.12 47.19 8.04
N VAL A 32 -56.82 46.07 8.70
CA VAL A 32 -57.60 44.89 8.61
C VAL A 32 -58.55 44.77 9.80
N THR A 33 -59.79 45.17 9.59
CA THR A 33 -60.91 45.00 10.52
C THR A 33 -61.51 43.58 10.50
N ASN A 34 -60.89 42.57 9.86
CA ASN A 34 -61.46 41.26 9.72
C ASN A 34 -60.56 40.20 10.39
N PRO A 35 -60.99 39.62 11.57
CA PRO A 35 -60.23 38.67 12.35
C PRO A 35 -59.92 37.36 11.62
N MET A 36 -60.78 36.98 10.65
CA MET A 36 -60.57 35.74 9.86
C MET A 36 -59.34 35.81 8.96
N LYS A 37 -59.01 36.97 8.39
CA LYS A 37 -57.78 37.13 7.56
C LYS A 37 -56.49 37.02 8.36
N LYS A 38 -56.51 37.43 9.64
CA LYS A 38 -55.35 37.31 10.54
C LYS A 38 -55.12 35.85 10.91
N ILE A 39 -56.17 35.07 11.11
CA ILE A 39 -56.12 33.65 11.44
C ILE A 39 -55.62 32.85 10.23
N THR A 40 -56.08 33.15 9.01
CA THR A 40 -55.58 32.49 7.77
C THR A 40 -54.10 32.80 7.51
N ALA A 41 -53.66 34.02 7.73
CA ALA A 41 -52.22 34.37 7.57
C ALA A 41 -51.34 33.69 8.63
N LEU A 42 -51.84 33.55 9.86
CA LEU A 42 -51.11 32.86 10.95
C LEU A 42 -51.05 31.35 10.69
N LEU A 43 -52.12 30.74 10.18
CA LEU A 43 -52.15 29.33 9.80
C LEU A 43 -51.23 29.02 8.62
N LEU A 44 -51.17 29.90 7.61
CA LEU A 44 -50.23 29.75 6.49
C LEU A 44 -48.78 29.89 6.91
N ALA A 45 -48.47 30.85 7.82
CA ALA A 45 -47.14 31.00 8.39
C ALA A 45 -46.71 29.77 9.25
N LEU A 46 -47.70 29.21 10.01
CA LEU A 46 -47.45 27.99 10.82
C LEU A 46 -47.25 26.75 9.93
N LEU A 47 -47.97 26.66 8.82
CA LEU A 47 -47.79 25.56 7.85
C LEU A 47 -46.46 25.64 7.14
N MET A 48 -45.95 26.83 6.81
CA MET A 48 -44.60 27.03 6.26
C MET A 48 -43.50 26.72 7.30
N LEU A 49 -43.76 27.03 8.57
CA LEU A 49 -42.81 26.72 9.66
C LEU A 49 -42.71 25.21 9.93
N VAL A 50 -43.86 24.48 9.87
CA VAL A 50 -43.91 23.02 10.00
C VAL A 50 -43.25 22.33 8.78
N GLY A 51 -43.42 22.88 7.58
CA GLY A 51 -42.75 22.41 6.36
C GLY A 51 -41.23 22.59 6.41
N ALA A 52 -40.75 23.65 7.05
CA ALA A 52 -39.31 23.89 7.24
C ALA A 52 -38.65 22.97 8.32
N LEU A 53 -39.45 22.51 9.31
CA LEU A 53 -38.97 21.60 10.34
C LEU A 53 -39.05 20.11 9.90
N ALA A 54 -39.89 19.77 8.91
CA ALA A 54 -39.95 18.43 8.35
C ALA A 54 -38.85 18.17 7.27
N GLY A 55 -38.14 19.24 6.81
CA GLY A 55 -37.10 19.16 5.80
C GLY A 55 -35.68 18.82 6.34
N CYS A 56 -35.50 18.66 7.64
CA CYS A 56 -34.26 18.10 8.23
C CYS A 56 -34.39 16.58 8.41
N GLY A 57 -34.88 15.86 7.41
CA GLY A 57 -34.58 14.45 7.22
C GLY A 57 -33.11 14.34 6.81
N LYS A 58 -32.33 13.49 7.48
CA LYS A 58 -31.03 13.06 6.99
C LYS A 58 -31.07 12.93 5.49
N GLN A 59 -30.35 13.76 4.76
CA GLN A 59 -29.97 13.48 3.39
C GLN A 59 -29.08 12.22 3.52
N ASN A 60 -29.70 11.06 3.32
CA ASN A 60 -28.94 9.90 2.95
C ASN A 60 -28.31 10.29 1.63
N ASP A 61 -27.01 10.48 1.61
CA ASP A 61 -26.22 10.46 0.38
C ASP A 61 -26.43 9.09 -0.26
N THR A 62 -27.40 9.02 -1.16
CA THR A 62 -27.81 7.81 -1.87
C THR A 62 -26.82 7.44 -2.98
N ASN A 63 -25.51 7.74 -2.78
CA ASN A 63 -24.44 7.31 -3.66
C ASN A 63 -23.22 6.72 -2.89
N LYS A 64 -23.31 6.45 -1.58
CA LYS A 64 -22.40 5.47 -1.01
C LYS A 64 -22.91 4.10 -1.50
N THR A 65 -22.16 3.47 -2.37
CA THR A 65 -22.29 2.03 -2.62
C THR A 65 -22.18 1.36 -1.25
N ASP A 66 -23.06 0.40 -0.91
CA ASP A 66 -23.00 -0.37 0.34
C ASP A 66 -21.72 -1.25 0.43
N LYS A 67 -20.73 -0.99 -0.44
CA LYS A 67 -19.47 -1.71 -0.54
C LYS A 67 -18.42 -1.09 0.37
N LEU A 68 -17.64 -1.95 1.03
CA LEU A 68 -16.43 -1.52 1.73
C LEU A 68 -15.43 -0.93 0.74
N SER A 69 -14.91 0.25 1.05
CA SER A 69 -13.82 0.88 0.30
C SER A 69 -12.49 0.56 0.98
N ILE A 70 -11.63 -0.14 0.27
CA ILE A 70 -10.32 -0.60 0.77
C ILE A 70 -9.25 -0.08 -0.15
N VAL A 71 -8.23 0.57 0.41
CA VAL A 71 -7.08 1.08 -0.34
C VAL A 71 -5.83 0.38 0.18
N THR A 72 -4.99 -0.09 -0.73
CA THR A 72 -3.69 -0.70 -0.44
C THR A 72 -2.60 0.00 -1.25
N THR A 73 -1.38 0.04 -0.76
CA THR A 73 -0.26 0.61 -1.52
C THR A 73 0.26 -0.38 -2.55
N ILE A 74 0.67 -1.58 -2.14
CA ILE A 74 1.36 -2.56 -2.97
C ILE A 74 0.51 -3.80 -3.30
N PHE A 75 0.98 -4.57 -4.28
CA PHE A 75 0.32 -5.81 -4.74
C PHE A 75 0.12 -6.87 -3.65
N PRO A 76 1.11 -7.20 -2.79
CA PRO A 76 0.91 -8.21 -1.75
C PRO A 76 -0.29 -7.92 -0.84
N GLU A 77 -0.45 -6.68 -0.41
CA GLU A 77 -1.57 -6.22 0.42
C GLU A 77 -2.91 -6.39 -0.29
N TYR A 78 -2.94 -5.98 -1.57
CA TYR A 78 -4.12 -6.10 -2.44
C TYR A 78 -4.54 -7.56 -2.60
N ASP A 79 -3.61 -8.45 -2.89
CA ASP A 79 -3.88 -9.88 -3.09
C ASP A 79 -4.36 -10.54 -1.79
N TRP A 80 -3.71 -10.26 -0.66
CA TRP A 80 -4.14 -10.77 0.65
C TRP A 80 -5.56 -10.34 1.01
N VAL A 81 -5.93 -9.08 0.76
CA VAL A 81 -7.30 -8.59 0.95
C VAL A 81 -8.27 -9.39 0.10
N ARG A 82 -7.97 -9.60 -1.17
CA ARG A 82 -8.82 -10.36 -2.10
C ARG A 82 -8.96 -11.82 -1.71
N GLU A 83 -7.89 -12.48 -1.28
CA GLU A 83 -7.91 -13.85 -0.77
C GLU A 83 -8.79 -13.98 0.48
N ILE A 84 -8.77 -12.98 1.37
CA ILE A 84 -9.62 -12.97 2.57
C ILE A 84 -11.08 -12.72 2.21
N LEU A 85 -11.36 -11.80 1.30
CA LEU A 85 -12.73 -11.53 0.83
C LEU A 85 -13.32 -12.74 0.11
N GLY A 86 -12.54 -13.45 -0.72
CA GLY A 86 -12.98 -14.62 -1.48
C GLY A 86 -14.26 -14.34 -2.27
N ASP A 87 -15.27 -15.17 -2.12
CA ASP A 87 -16.57 -15.02 -2.80
C ASP A 87 -17.32 -13.73 -2.39
N LYS A 88 -16.82 -12.98 -1.42
CA LYS A 88 -17.37 -11.69 -0.98
C LYS A 88 -16.67 -10.48 -1.60
N ALA A 89 -15.73 -10.68 -2.51
CA ALA A 89 -15.01 -9.60 -3.18
C ALA A 89 -15.95 -8.57 -3.86
N ASP A 90 -17.12 -8.99 -4.32
CA ASP A 90 -18.14 -8.10 -4.89
C ASP A 90 -18.76 -7.12 -3.86
N ASN A 91 -18.58 -7.38 -2.56
CA ASN A 91 -19.04 -6.50 -1.47
C ASN A 91 -18.04 -5.40 -1.12
N ALA A 92 -16.87 -5.42 -1.72
CA ALA A 92 -15.82 -4.42 -1.51
C ALA A 92 -15.36 -3.81 -2.84
N GLU A 93 -14.83 -2.60 -2.74
CA GLU A 93 -14.02 -1.96 -3.78
C GLU A 93 -12.60 -1.91 -3.25
N VAL A 94 -11.70 -2.70 -3.83
CA VAL A 94 -10.31 -2.78 -3.42
C VAL A 94 -9.46 -2.06 -4.47
N THR A 95 -8.78 -1.00 -4.05
CA THR A 95 -7.90 -0.20 -4.89
C THR A 95 -6.46 -0.44 -4.50
N MET A 96 -5.62 -0.81 -5.46
CA MET A 96 -4.15 -0.81 -5.34
C MET A 96 -3.62 0.50 -5.90
N LEU A 97 -2.79 1.22 -5.15
CA LEU A 97 -2.26 2.51 -5.60
C LEU A 97 -1.12 2.33 -6.62
N LEU A 98 -0.24 1.37 -6.38
CA LEU A 98 0.92 1.07 -7.25
C LEU A 98 0.53 0.05 -8.34
N ASP A 99 -0.48 0.36 -9.14
CA ASP A 99 -1.11 -0.57 -10.07
C ASP A 99 -0.49 -0.59 -11.49
N ASN A 100 0.48 0.29 -11.74
CA ASN A 100 1.08 0.51 -13.06
C ASN A 100 2.56 0.11 -13.14
N GLY A 101 3.06 -0.66 -12.17
CA GLY A 101 4.42 -1.17 -12.14
C GLY A 101 5.48 -0.15 -11.68
N VAL A 102 5.06 0.89 -10.98
CA VAL A 102 5.97 1.79 -10.26
C VAL A 102 6.43 1.10 -8.99
N ASP A 103 7.72 1.17 -8.75
CA ASP A 103 8.37 0.70 -7.53
C ASP A 103 7.97 1.57 -6.32
N LEU A 104 7.82 0.94 -5.14
CA LEU A 104 7.42 1.59 -3.89
C LEU A 104 8.30 2.81 -3.57
N HIS A 105 9.63 2.67 -3.70
CA HIS A 105 10.61 3.72 -3.39
C HIS A 105 10.55 4.94 -4.35
N SER A 106 9.87 4.79 -5.50
CA SER A 106 9.70 5.85 -6.50
C SER A 106 8.28 6.41 -6.54
N TYR A 107 7.36 5.88 -5.72
CA TYR A 107 5.96 6.26 -5.76
C TYR A 107 5.71 7.64 -5.13
N GLN A 108 4.89 8.43 -5.81
CA GLN A 108 4.37 9.69 -5.30
C GLN A 108 2.86 9.72 -5.50
N PRO A 109 2.06 9.90 -4.43
CA PRO A 109 0.61 9.85 -4.53
C PRO A 109 0.06 10.99 -5.38
N THR A 110 -0.93 10.69 -6.20
CA THR A 110 -1.69 11.69 -6.94
C THR A 110 -2.76 12.31 -6.04
N ALA A 111 -3.33 13.44 -6.46
CA ALA A 111 -4.46 14.04 -5.74
C ALA A 111 -5.69 13.10 -5.68
N ASP A 112 -5.87 12.24 -6.69
CA ASP A 112 -6.94 11.24 -6.73
C ASP A 112 -6.71 10.13 -5.70
N ASP A 113 -5.47 9.69 -5.54
CA ASP A 113 -5.10 8.69 -4.52
C ASP A 113 -5.34 9.22 -3.10
N ILE A 114 -4.98 10.47 -2.84
CA ILE A 114 -5.26 11.12 -1.55
C ILE A 114 -6.78 11.18 -1.27
N VAL A 115 -7.62 11.41 -2.30
CA VAL A 115 -9.08 11.40 -2.14
C VAL A 115 -9.58 9.98 -1.83
N LYS A 116 -9.09 8.95 -2.54
CA LYS A 116 -9.43 7.55 -2.28
C LYS A 116 -9.09 7.14 -0.85
N ILE A 117 -7.87 7.45 -0.40
CA ILE A 117 -7.43 7.20 0.98
C ILE A 117 -8.31 7.94 1.97
N SER A 118 -8.58 9.23 1.74
CA SER A 118 -9.37 10.06 2.65
C SER A 118 -10.78 9.51 2.95
N ASP A 119 -11.39 8.82 1.98
CA ASP A 119 -12.77 8.36 2.04
C ASP A 119 -12.92 6.86 2.32
N CYS A 120 -11.82 6.07 2.31
CA CYS A 120 -11.86 4.62 2.45
C CYS A 120 -12.24 4.16 3.87
N ASP A 121 -12.65 2.91 3.98
CA ASP A 121 -12.99 2.27 5.26
C ASP A 121 -11.77 1.53 5.86
N LEU A 122 -10.84 1.07 4.99
CA LEU A 122 -9.59 0.43 5.38
C LEU A 122 -8.46 0.91 4.47
N PHE A 123 -7.38 1.41 5.07
CA PHE A 123 -6.14 1.73 4.38
C PHE A 123 -5.02 0.84 4.90
N ILE A 124 -4.28 0.22 3.98
CA ILE A 124 -3.13 -0.66 4.28
C ILE A 124 -1.93 -0.12 3.54
N TYR A 125 -0.80 0.01 4.22
CA TYR A 125 0.45 0.50 3.65
C TYR A 125 1.64 -0.10 4.38
N VAL A 126 2.81 -0.08 3.74
CA VAL A 126 4.01 -0.71 4.27
C VAL A 126 4.53 0.02 5.51
N GLY A 127 4.67 1.32 5.42
CA GLY A 127 5.40 2.15 6.38
C GLY A 127 6.86 2.34 5.95
N GLY A 128 7.65 2.97 6.79
CA GLY A 128 9.04 3.31 6.47
C GLY A 128 9.17 4.62 5.68
N GLU A 129 10.35 4.85 5.12
CA GLU A 129 10.71 6.09 4.43
C GLU A 129 9.89 6.31 3.16
N SER A 130 9.64 5.24 2.40
CA SER A 130 8.85 5.31 1.15
C SER A 130 7.42 5.76 1.37
N ASP A 131 6.89 5.59 2.57
CA ASP A 131 5.52 5.92 2.95
C ASP A 131 5.41 7.15 3.89
N GLU A 132 6.44 7.97 4.05
CA GLU A 132 6.40 9.20 4.89
C GLU A 132 5.25 10.15 4.51
N TRP A 133 4.89 10.20 3.23
CA TRP A 133 3.76 10.99 2.71
C TRP A 133 2.41 10.60 3.32
N VAL A 134 2.28 9.38 3.85
CA VAL A 134 1.03 8.84 4.43
C VAL A 134 0.59 9.66 5.64
N GLU A 135 1.52 10.13 6.46
CA GLU A 135 1.19 10.95 7.64
C GLU A 135 0.40 12.20 7.27
N ASP A 136 0.80 12.87 6.17
CA ASP A 136 0.11 14.05 5.66
C ASP A 136 -1.25 13.71 5.05
N ALA A 137 -1.37 12.59 4.37
CA ALA A 137 -2.64 12.10 3.81
C ALA A 137 -3.65 11.79 4.92
N LEU A 138 -3.24 11.07 5.97
CA LEU A 138 -4.11 10.68 7.08
C LEU A 138 -4.55 11.86 7.94
N ARG A 139 -3.70 12.88 8.10
CA ARG A 139 -4.02 14.09 8.90
C ARG A 139 -5.27 14.81 8.42
N ASN A 140 -5.60 14.70 7.14
CA ASN A 140 -6.72 15.38 6.50
C ASN A 140 -7.82 14.41 6.04
N ALA A 141 -7.79 13.16 6.46
CA ALA A 141 -8.77 12.15 6.06
C ALA A 141 -10.20 12.55 6.48
N ALA A 142 -11.14 12.37 5.56
CA ALA A 142 -12.56 12.72 5.78
C ALA A 142 -13.29 11.64 6.59
N ASN A 143 -12.91 10.36 6.43
CA ASN A 143 -13.50 9.26 7.17
C ASN A 143 -12.82 9.07 8.53
N GLY A 144 -13.37 9.69 9.58
CA GLY A 144 -12.85 9.57 10.95
C GLY A 144 -12.98 8.17 11.58
N ASN A 145 -13.63 7.22 10.89
CA ASN A 145 -13.77 5.81 11.34
C ASN A 145 -12.90 4.84 10.52
N MET A 146 -12.08 5.35 9.60
CA MET A 146 -11.16 4.57 8.81
C MET A 146 -10.26 3.73 9.70
N LYS A 147 -10.09 2.45 9.35
CA LYS A 147 -9.03 1.62 9.92
C LYS A 147 -7.76 1.79 9.10
N VAL A 148 -6.64 1.85 9.80
CA VAL A 148 -5.33 1.99 9.18
C VAL A 148 -4.45 0.84 9.65
N ILE A 149 -3.74 0.19 8.74
CA ILE A 149 -2.76 -0.85 9.01
C ILE A 149 -1.43 -0.42 8.39
N ASN A 150 -0.44 -0.18 9.24
CA ASN A 150 0.96 -0.02 8.87
C ASN A 150 1.63 -1.38 9.08
N LEU A 151 2.21 -1.98 8.03
CA LEU A 151 2.77 -3.33 8.11
C LEU A 151 3.98 -3.38 9.06
N LEU A 152 4.86 -2.37 8.99
CA LEU A 152 6.04 -2.30 9.88
C LEU A 152 5.61 -2.16 11.34
N GLU A 153 4.63 -1.32 11.66
CA GLU A 153 4.10 -1.19 13.02
C GLU A 153 3.51 -2.50 13.56
N VAL A 154 2.77 -3.22 12.70
CA VAL A 154 2.20 -4.54 13.06
C VAL A 154 3.28 -5.55 13.39
N LEU A 155 4.39 -5.54 12.66
CA LEU A 155 5.50 -6.48 12.83
C LEU A 155 6.41 -6.12 14.01
N GLY A 156 6.50 -4.83 14.37
CA GLY A 156 7.26 -4.35 15.53
C GLY A 156 8.67 -4.91 15.59
N ASP A 157 9.00 -5.63 16.67
CA ASP A 157 10.35 -6.20 16.89
C ASP A 157 10.81 -7.21 15.81
N SER A 158 9.93 -7.62 14.89
CA SER A 158 10.27 -8.50 13.76
C SER A 158 10.81 -7.73 12.56
N VAL A 159 10.69 -6.40 12.56
CA VAL A 159 11.25 -5.54 11.51
C VAL A 159 12.78 -5.60 11.57
N LYS A 160 13.40 -5.72 10.40
CA LYS A 160 14.85 -5.73 10.24
C LYS A 160 15.30 -4.39 9.69
N THR A 161 16.53 -4.04 10.02
CA THR A 161 17.21 -2.91 9.39
C THR A 161 17.83 -3.33 8.07
N GLU A 162 17.98 -2.40 7.15
CA GLU A 162 18.80 -2.61 5.97
C GLU A 162 20.20 -3.04 6.36
N GLU A 163 20.81 -3.88 5.54
CA GLU A 163 22.14 -4.41 5.79
C GLU A 163 23.03 -4.19 4.56
N ILE A 164 24.12 -3.50 4.74
CA ILE A 164 25.16 -3.40 3.72
C ILE A 164 26.17 -4.52 3.98
N VAL A 165 26.20 -5.50 3.06
CA VAL A 165 27.16 -6.61 3.13
C VAL A 165 28.44 -6.32 2.35
N GLU A 166 29.49 -7.11 2.61
CA GLU A 166 30.77 -6.95 1.94
C GLU A 166 30.64 -6.91 0.42
N GLY A 167 31.19 -5.86 -0.19
CA GLY A 167 31.22 -5.66 -1.65
C GLY A 167 30.00 -4.94 -2.24
N MET A 168 28.96 -4.71 -1.47
CA MET A 168 27.89 -3.80 -1.90
C MET A 168 28.43 -2.39 -2.12
N GLN A 169 27.83 -1.70 -3.06
CA GLN A 169 28.07 -0.28 -3.27
C GLN A 169 27.27 0.50 -2.23
N GLU A 170 27.96 1.32 -1.45
CA GLU A 170 27.33 2.29 -0.56
C GLU A 170 26.85 3.48 -1.39
N GLU A 171 25.70 4.05 -1.06
CA GLU A 171 25.23 5.28 -1.70
C GLU A 171 26.20 6.43 -1.42
N GLU A 172 26.65 7.12 -2.50
CA GLU A 172 27.45 8.33 -2.36
C GLU A 172 26.56 9.48 -1.89
N HIS A 173 26.29 9.59 -0.60
CA HIS A 173 25.78 10.85 -0.04
C HIS A 173 26.89 11.91 -0.18
N GLU A 174 26.67 12.93 -0.99
CA GLU A 174 27.50 14.13 -1.03
C GLU A 174 27.43 14.80 0.36
N HIS A 175 28.33 14.42 1.24
CA HIS A 175 28.51 15.10 2.53
C HIS A 175 29.23 16.44 2.31
N GLU A 176 28.47 17.50 2.06
CA GLU A 176 28.89 18.84 2.44
C GLU A 176 28.56 19.02 3.92
N ASP A 177 29.62 19.02 4.73
CA ASP A 177 29.71 19.24 6.18
C ASP A 177 29.71 17.98 7.07
N ALA A 178 30.90 17.72 7.63
CA ALA A 178 31.18 16.72 8.64
C ALA A 178 30.57 17.12 10.00
N GLU A 179 29.29 16.86 10.21
CA GLU A 179 28.75 16.58 11.55
C GLU A 179 28.49 15.08 11.63
N GLU A 180 28.93 14.44 12.72
CA GLU A 180 28.63 13.04 13.03
C GLU A 180 27.11 12.92 13.22
N HIS A 181 26.37 12.71 12.13
CA HIS A 181 25.03 12.18 12.22
C HIS A 181 25.17 10.68 12.51
N GLU A 182 24.68 10.25 13.67
CA GLU A 182 24.37 8.83 13.89
C GLU A 182 23.42 8.45 12.73
N HIS A 183 23.87 7.56 11.83
CA HIS A 183 23.00 6.95 10.85
C HIS A 183 21.89 6.24 11.63
N GLU A 184 20.69 6.77 11.62
CA GLU A 184 19.54 6.02 12.09
C GLU A 184 19.45 4.78 11.19
N GLU A 185 19.47 3.59 11.80
CA GLU A 185 19.36 2.33 11.08
C GLU A 185 17.99 2.28 10.42
N GLU A 186 17.93 2.45 9.09
CA GLU A 186 16.68 2.44 8.32
C GLU A 186 16.07 1.04 8.32
N ALA A 187 14.74 0.99 8.44
CA ALA A 187 14.02 -0.27 8.39
C ALA A 187 13.96 -0.79 6.96
N ASP A 188 14.29 -2.07 6.76
CA ASP A 188 14.02 -2.73 5.49
C ASP A 188 12.51 -2.90 5.31
N GLU A 189 11.96 -2.30 4.26
CA GLU A 189 10.52 -2.20 3.99
C GLU A 189 9.94 -3.48 3.35
N HIS A 190 10.79 -4.40 2.84
CA HIS A 190 10.38 -5.56 2.03
C HIS A 190 9.81 -6.71 2.86
N VAL A 191 9.01 -6.39 3.87
CA VAL A 191 8.47 -7.33 4.87
C VAL A 191 7.57 -8.42 4.28
N TRP A 192 6.96 -8.16 3.12
CA TRP A 192 6.08 -9.11 2.43
C TRP A 192 6.82 -10.30 1.82
N LEU A 193 8.14 -10.21 1.66
CA LEU A 193 8.98 -11.30 1.13
C LEU A 193 9.27 -12.40 2.17
N SER A 194 8.82 -12.23 3.40
CA SER A 194 8.80 -13.27 4.44
C SER A 194 7.44 -13.97 4.49
N LEU A 195 7.42 -15.27 4.28
CA LEU A 195 6.20 -16.06 4.49
C LEU A 195 5.77 -16.09 5.98
N LYS A 196 6.69 -15.90 6.92
CA LYS A 196 6.37 -15.79 8.35
C LYS A 196 5.61 -14.49 8.64
N ASN A 197 6.08 -13.38 8.09
CA ASN A 197 5.42 -12.07 8.21
C ASN A 197 4.06 -12.08 7.49
N ALA A 198 4.00 -12.58 6.24
CA ALA A 198 2.77 -12.67 5.46
C ALA A 198 1.65 -13.39 6.23
N LYS A 199 1.97 -14.51 6.90
CA LYS A 199 0.99 -15.23 7.74
C LYS A 199 0.46 -14.40 8.90
N MET A 200 1.27 -13.54 9.49
CA MET A 200 0.86 -12.63 10.57
C MET A 200 0.00 -11.49 10.03
N LEU A 201 0.45 -10.86 8.95
CA LEU A 201 -0.22 -9.72 8.32
C LEU A 201 -1.61 -10.11 7.77
N VAL A 202 -1.74 -11.26 7.11
CA VAL A 202 -3.03 -11.82 6.66
C VAL A 202 -4.03 -11.96 7.81
N ARG A 203 -3.58 -12.40 9.00
CA ARG A 203 -4.47 -12.49 10.18
C ARG A 203 -4.91 -11.13 10.70
N VAL A 204 -4.02 -10.14 10.69
CA VAL A 204 -4.35 -8.77 11.13
C VAL A 204 -5.34 -8.13 10.16
N ILE A 205 -5.10 -8.24 8.84
CA ILE A 205 -6.01 -7.75 7.81
C ILE A 205 -7.38 -8.42 7.93
N SER A 206 -7.41 -9.75 8.09
CA SER A 206 -8.67 -10.50 8.29
C SER A 206 -9.44 -9.98 9.50
N LYS A 207 -8.78 -9.68 10.62
CA LYS A 207 -9.43 -9.14 11.80
C LYS A 207 -10.03 -7.75 11.53
N ALA A 208 -9.32 -6.89 10.82
CA ALA A 208 -9.83 -5.57 10.43
C ALA A 208 -11.09 -5.70 9.57
N LEU A 209 -11.08 -6.58 8.57
CA LEU A 209 -12.25 -6.85 7.71
C LEU A 209 -13.43 -7.42 8.49
N GLN A 210 -13.20 -8.33 9.44
CA GLN A 210 -14.24 -8.87 10.32
C GLN A 210 -14.91 -7.79 11.20
N GLU A 211 -14.15 -6.76 11.59
CA GLU A 211 -14.68 -5.65 12.38
C GLU A 211 -15.45 -4.65 11.53
N LEU A 212 -15.07 -4.48 10.25
CA LEU A 212 -15.74 -3.59 9.30
C LEU A 212 -17.01 -4.19 8.71
N ASP A 213 -17.02 -5.52 8.51
CA ASP A 213 -18.17 -6.27 7.99
C ASP A 213 -18.47 -7.48 8.88
N PRO A 214 -19.12 -7.27 10.03
CA PRO A 214 -19.42 -8.32 11.00
C PRO A 214 -20.34 -9.42 10.47
N ASP A 215 -21.14 -9.15 9.44
CA ASP A 215 -22.06 -10.10 8.85
C ASP A 215 -21.33 -11.21 8.09
N ASN A 216 -20.15 -10.92 7.54
CA ASN A 216 -19.32 -11.87 6.81
C ASN A 216 -18.06 -12.33 7.60
N LYS A 217 -17.95 -11.98 8.88
CA LYS A 217 -16.75 -12.23 9.71
C LYS A 217 -16.26 -13.68 9.71
N ASP A 218 -17.20 -14.64 9.77
CA ASP A 218 -16.86 -16.07 9.84
C ASP A 218 -16.29 -16.58 8.49
N ILE A 219 -16.71 -15.97 7.38
CA ILE A 219 -16.19 -16.25 6.03
C ILE A 219 -14.76 -15.72 5.94
N TYR A 220 -14.52 -14.48 6.34
CA TYR A 220 -13.19 -13.86 6.32
C TYR A 220 -12.19 -14.61 7.20
N ALA A 221 -12.63 -15.04 8.39
CA ALA A 221 -11.81 -15.86 9.28
C ALA A 221 -11.45 -17.21 8.62
N ALA A 222 -12.43 -17.89 8.01
CA ALA A 222 -12.21 -19.19 7.37
C ALA A 222 -11.28 -19.08 6.15
N ASN A 223 -11.46 -18.04 5.32
CA ASN A 223 -10.61 -17.78 4.15
C ASN A 223 -9.16 -17.49 4.56
N ALA A 224 -8.97 -16.60 5.55
CA ALA A 224 -7.65 -16.28 6.08
C ALA A 224 -6.96 -17.53 6.65
N ASP A 225 -7.67 -18.36 7.41
CA ASP A 225 -7.11 -19.62 7.95
C ASP A 225 -6.73 -20.61 6.85
N ALA A 226 -7.53 -20.67 5.77
CA ALA A 226 -7.23 -21.52 4.62
C ALA A 226 -5.99 -21.01 3.86
N TYR A 227 -5.90 -19.68 3.67
CA TYR A 227 -4.76 -19.06 2.99
C TYR A 227 -3.47 -19.17 3.80
N VAL A 228 -3.52 -18.94 5.11
CA VAL A 228 -2.37 -19.15 6.02
C VAL A 228 -1.87 -20.59 6.01
N LYS A 229 -2.74 -21.58 5.79
CA LYS A 229 -2.30 -22.98 5.61
C LYS A 229 -1.52 -23.17 4.32
N LYS A 230 -1.95 -22.55 3.20
CA LYS A 230 -1.20 -22.58 1.94
C LYS A 230 0.18 -21.96 2.13
N LEU A 231 0.24 -20.75 2.72
CA LEU A 231 1.51 -20.06 3.03
C LEU A 231 2.42 -20.91 3.93
N SER A 232 1.84 -21.62 4.91
CA SER A 232 2.62 -22.46 5.82
C SER A 232 3.15 -23.74 5.14
N ALA A 233 2.45 -24.27 4.16
CA ALA A 233 2.93 -25.39 3.35
C ALA A 233 4.10 -24.94 2.48
N LEU A 234 3.98 -23.80 1.83
CA LEU A 234 5.03 -23.24 0.99
C LEU A 234 6.27 -22.84 1.80
N ASP A 235 6.11 -22.27 3.00
CA ASP A 235 7.19 -21.98 3.95
C ASP A 235 8.00 -23.24 4.31
N ALA A 236 7.32 -24.36 4.52
CA ALA A 236 7.97 -25.65 4.77
C ALA A 236 8.72 -26.20 3.53
N GLU A 237 8.23 -25.90 2.32
CA GLU A 237 8.91 -26.28 1.08
C GLU A 237 10.19 -25.44 0.88
N TYR A 238 10.17 -24.15 1.15
CA TYR A 238 11.36 -23.29 1.16
C TYR A 238 12.42 -23.84 2.13
N GLN A 239 12.01 -24.12 3.37
CA GLN A 239 12.93 -24.68 4.37
C GLN A 239 13.54 -26.00 3.88
N THR A 240 12.71 -26.88 3.30
CA THR A 240 13.17 -28.18 2.77
C THR A 240 14.17 -28.00 1.62
N ALA A 241 13.91 -27.05 0.70
CA ALA A 241 14.80 -26.76 -0.41
C ALA A 241 16.16 -26.24 0.08
N VAL A 242 16.16 -25.31 1.01
CA VAL A 242 17.38 -24.72 1.59
C VAL A 242 18.15 -25.76 2.43
N ASP A 243 17.45 -26.62 3.17
CA ASP A 243 18.11 -27.68 3.97
C ASP A 243 18.79 -28.74 3.09
N ALA A 244 18.22 -29.00 1.90
CA ALA A 244 18.79 -29.94 0.94
C ALA A 244 19.94 -29.36 0.10
N ALA A 245 20.07 -28.03 0.05
CA ALA A 245 21.08 -27.36 -0.75
C ALA A 245 22.49 -27.59 -0.23
N SER A 246 23.44 -27.80 -1.14
CA SER A 246 24.86 -27.95 -0.82
C SER A 246 25.55 -26.64 -0.59
N ASN A 247 25.10 -25.58 -1.26
CA ASN A 247 25.55 -24.19 -1.07
C ASN A 247 24.34 -23.36 -0.63
N LYS A 248 24.53 -22.54 0.41
CA LYS A 248 23.48 -21.68 0.97
C LYS A 248 23.75 -20.21 0.68
N THR A 249 24.45 -19.91 -0.39
CA THR A 249 24.78 -18.54 -0.79
C THR A 249 24.15 -18.24 -2.14
N ILE A 250 23.49 -17.09 -2.23
CA ILE A 250 22.95 -16.52 -3.46
C ILE A 250 23.66 -15.21 -3.77
N LEU A 251 23.70 -14.83 -5.05
CA LEU A 251 24.39 -13.61 -5.48
C LEU A 251 23.52 -12.86 -6.48
N PHE A 252 23.32 -11.56 -6.19
CA PHE A 252 22.55 -10.64 -7.02
C PHE A 252 23.48 -9.69 -7.78
N GLY A 253 23.28 -9.62 -9.08
CA GLY A 253 23.82 -8.54 -9.93
C GLY A 253 22.82 -7.39 -10.02
N ASP A 254 22.21 -7.02 -8.91
CA ASP A 254 21.09 -6.07 -8.81
C ASP A 254 20.94 -5.57 -7.36
N ARG A 255 19.83 -4.84 -7.07
CA ARG A 255 19.36 -4.53 -5.71
C ARG A 255 18.94 -5.82 -4.99
N PHE A 256 18.93 -5.77 -3.66
CA PHE A 256 18.63 -6.91 -2.83
C PHE A 256 17.46 -6.68 -1.86
N PRO A 257 16.21 -6.80 -2.29
CA PRO A 257 15.03 -6.64 -1.42
C PRO A 257 14.71 -7.89 -0.57
N PHE A 258 15.50 -8.98 -0.65
CA PHE A 258 15.16 -10.28 -0.06
C PHE A 258 15.73 -10.52 1.34
N ARG A 259 15.99 -9.44 2.11
CA ARG A 259 16.57 -9.49 3.47
C ARG A 259 15.81 -10.44 4.40
N TYR A 260 14.48 -10.35 4.40
CA TYR A 260 13.62 -11.22 5.23
C TYR A 260 13.62 -12.67 4.77
N LEU A 261 13.65 -12.93 3.46
CA LEU A 261 13.70 -14.27 2.91
C LEU A 261 15.01 -14.98 3.32
N VAL A 262 16.16 -14.34 3.14
CA VAL A 262 17.44 -14.97 3.49
C VAL A 262 17.57 -15.23 4.99
N ASP A 263 17.07 -14.34 5.82
CA ASP A 263 17.06 -14.52 7.28
C ASP A 263 16.12 -15.64 7.72
N ASP A 264 14.94 -15.74 7.09
CA ASP A 264 13.95 -16.76 7.39
C ASP A 264 14.47 -18.19 7.22
N TYR A 265 15.34 -18.40 6.22
CA TYR A 265 15.86 -19.72 5.86
C TYR A 265 17.36 -19.92 6.10
N GLY A 266 18.06 -18.89 6.62
CA GLY A 266 19.49 -18.96 6.93
C GLY A 266 20.37 -19.05 5.68
N LEU A 267 20.05 -18.26 4.65
CA LEU A 267 20.88 -18.10 3.46
C LEU A 267 21.90 -16.97 3.67
N ASN A 268 23.06 -17.11 3.03
CA ASN A 268 24.02 -16.04 2.85
C ASN A 268 23.77 -15.37 1.49
N TYR A 269 24.18 -14.12 1.35
CA TYR A 269 24.02 -13.42 0.09
C TYR A 269 25.12 -12.39 -0.16
N TYR A 270 25.31 -12.06 -1.44
CA TYR A 270 26.05 -10.92 -1.95
C TYR A 270 25.17 -10.20 -2.97
N ALA A 271 25.30 -8.87 -3.07
CA ALA A 271 24.53 -8.11 -4.03
C ALA A 271 25.26 -6.84 -4.46
N ALA A 272 24.82 -6.23 -5.55
CA ALA A 272 25.40 -4.98 -6.03
C ALA A 272 24.99 -3.81 -5.14
N PHE A 273 23.73 -3.78 -4.69
CA PHE A 273 23.14 -2.68 -3.92
C PHE A 273 22.21 -3.20 -2.82
N SER A 274 21.90 -2.34 -1.83
CA SER A 274 20.84 -2.57 -0.85
C SER A 274 19.44 -2.61 -1.51
N GLY A 275 18.43 -3.05 -0.76
CA GLY A 275 17.07 -3.26 -1.28
C GLY A 275 16.39 -1.97 -1.73
N CYS A 276 16.56 -0.90 -0.96
CA CYS A 276 15.93 0.41 -1.21
C CYS A 276 16.78 1.34 -2.09
N SER A 277 17.97 0.90 -2.52
CA SER A 277 18.87 1.74 -3.33
C SER A 277 18.25 2.18 -4.65
N ALA A 278 18.45 3.46 -4.98
CA ALA A 278 18.10 4.05 -6.28
C ALA A 278 19.21 3.88 -7.34
N GLU A 279 20.34 3.29 -6.98
CA GLU A 279 21.50 3.13 -7.87
C GLU A 279 21.19 2.17 -9.03
N SER A 280 21.64 2.54 -10.22
CA SER A 280 21.45 1.76 -11.46
C SER A 280 22.75 1.35 -12.14
N GLU A 281 23.89 1.82 -11.65
CA GLU A 281 25.22 1.56 -12.20
C GLU A 281 26.19 1.12 -11.09
N ALA A 282 26.67 -0.12 -11.17
CA ALA A 282 27.63 -0.65 -10.22
C ALA A 282 29.05 -0.16 -10.51
N SER A 283 29.79 0.15 -9.46
CA SER A 283 31.20 0.50 -9.54
C SER A 283 32.04 -0.69 -10.05
N PHE A 284 33.18 -0.39 -10.67
CA PHE A 284 34.12 -1.45 -11.08
C PHE A 284 34.55 -2.33 -9.89
N LYS A 285 34.69 -1.75 -8.70
CA LYS A 285 35.06 -2.47 -7.47
C LYS A 285 33.97 -3.49 -7.11
N THR A 286 32.71 -3.09 -7.12
CA THR A 286 31.55 -3.95 -6.83
C THR A 286 31.46 -5.10 -7.83
N VAL A 287 31.55 -4.78 -9.15
CA VAL A 287 31.51 -5.79 -10.21
C VAL A 287 32.64 -6.83 -10.07
N THR A 288 33.88 -6.36 -9.81
CA THR A 288 35.03 -7.25 -9.64
C THR A 288 34.87 -8.15 -8.42
N PHE A 289 34.42 -7.58 -7.29
CA PHE A 289 34.17 -8.32 -6.07
C PHE A 289 33.13 -9.43 -6.27
N LEU A 290 31.99 -9.11 -6.90
CA LEU A 290 30.92 -10.09 -7.18
C LEU A 290 31.41 -11.20 -8.13
N ALA A 291 32.19 -10.87 -9.15
CA ALA A 291 32.78 -11.86 -10.06
C ALA A 291 33.75 -12.81 -9.32
N GLU A 292 34.62 -12.26 -8.47
CA GLU A 292 35.53 -13.06 -7.63
C GLU A 292 34.76 -13.98 -6.67
N LYS A 293 33.63 -13.52 -6.09
CA LYS A 293 32.77 -14.35 -5.22
C LYS A 293 32.06 -15.47 -5.98
N LEU A 294 31.60 -15.24 -7.21
CA LEU A 294 31.06 -16.30 -8.07
C LEU A 294 32.08 -17.40 -8.30
N ASP A 295 33.34 -17.02 -8.62
CA ASP A 295 34.43 -17.98 -8.88
C ASP A 295 34.84 -18.70 -7.58
N GLU A 296 35.05 -17.96 -6.48
CA GLU A 296 35.45 -18.50 -5.16
C GLU A 296 34.45 -19.55 -4.64
N LEU A 297 33.15 -19.25 -4.72
CA LEU A 297 32.09 -20.08 -4.21
C LEU A 297 31.56 -21.10 -5.22
N GLY A 298 32.01 -21.00 -6.49
CA GLY A 298 31.58 -21.87 -7.57
C GLY A 298 30.10 -21.75 -7.92
N LEU A 299 29.53 -20.54 -7.73
CA LEU A 299 28.12 -20.27 -8.01
C LEU A 299 27.88 -20.32 -9.52
N LYS A 300 26.72 -20.88 -9.90
CA LYS A 300 26.32 -21.08 -11.31
C LYS A 300 25.27 -20.09 -11.77
N THR A 301 24.79 -19.26 -10.88
CA THR A 301 23.72 -18.31 -11.15
C THR A 301 24.06 -16.94 -10.59
N VAL A 302 23.59 -15.91 -11.29
CA VAL A 302 23.47 -14.53 -10.80
C VAL A 302 21.99 -14.20 -10.82
N LEU A 303 21.48 -13.70 -9.69
CA LEU A 303 20.08 -13.31 -9.58
C LEU A 303 19.91 -11.83 -9.92
N THR A 304 18.77 -11.52 -10.50
CA THR A 304 18.26 -10.15 -10.69
C THR A 304 16.84 -10.06 -10.15
N ILE A 305 16.33 -8.84 -9.99
CA ILE A 305 14.90 -8.62 -9.66
C ILE A 305 14.10 -8.52 -10.95
N GLU A 306 12.76 -8.50 -10.81
CA GLU A 306 11.85 -8.31 -11.93
C GLU A 306 12.10 -6.96 -12.63
N LYS A 307 11.89 -6.95 -13.97
CA LYS A 307 12.10 -5.78 -14.83
C LYS A 307 13.53 -5.23 -14.85
N SER A 308 14.51 -5.97 -14.32
CA SER A 308 15.93 -5.66 -14.50
C SER A 308 16.31 -5.66 -15.98
N ASP A 309 17.27 -4.84 -16.36
CA ASP A 309 17.87 -4.90 -17.71
C ASP A 309 19.08 -5.85 -17.78
N ASP A 310 19.38 -6.54 -16.71
CA ASP A 310 20.44 -7.54 -16.52
C ASP A 310 21.87 -7.03 -16.79
N ARG A 311 22.08 -5.74 -17.07
CA ARG A 311 23.40 -5.22 -17.47
C ARG A 311 24.48 -5.45 -16.42
N ILE A 312 24.17 -5.25 -15.16
CA ILE A 312 25.12 -5.45 -14.07
C ILE A 312 25.42 -6.94 -13.94
N ALA A 313 24.41 -7.79 -13.91
CA ALA A 313 24.57 -9.24 -13.86
C ALA A 313 25.43 -9.78 -15.03
N GLN A 314 25.18 -9.31 -16.25
CA GLN A 314 26.00 -9.65 -17.43
C GLN A 314 27.43 -9.17 -17.27
N THR A 315 27.64 -7.93 -16.78
CA THR A 315 28.99 -7.40 -16.58
C THR A 315 29.74 -8.18 -15.50
N VAL A 316 29.08 -8.60 -14.44
CA VAL A 316 29.64 -9.47 -13.40
C VAL A 316 30.08 -10.80 -14.03
N ILE A 317 29.22 -11.47 -14.79
CA ILE A 317 29.53 -12.75 -15.46
C ILE A 317 30.70 -12.59 -16.44
N GLU A 318 30.75 -11.52 -17.22
CA GLU A 318 31.85 -11.26 -18.17
C GLU A 318 33.23 -11.13 -17.47
N ASN A 319 33.25 -10.83 -16.17
CA ASN A 319 34.46 -10.71 -15.36
C ASN A 319 34.81 -11.99 -14.56
N THR A 320 34.00 -13.06 -14.61
CA THR A 320 34.33 -14.36 -14.02
C THR A 320 35.31 -15.15 -14.87
N GLU A 321 35.92 -16.21 -14.32
CA GLU A 321 36.83 -17.10 -15.04
C GLU A 321 36.11 -17.91 -16.11
N THR A 322 34.92 -18.46 -15.84
CA THR A 322 34.19 -19.40 -16.71
C THR A 322 33.22 -18.71 -17.66
N LYS A 323 32.59 -17.60 -17.24
CA LYS A 323 31.61 -16.81 -18.00
C LYS A 323 30.39 -17.62 -18.47
N ASP A 324 30.03 -18.65 -17.70
CA ASP A 324 28.96 -19.59 -18.05
C ASP A 324 27.80 -19.61 -17.03
N GLN A 325 27.80 -18.67 -16.10
CA GLN A 325 26.74 -18.48 -15.13
C GLN A 325 25.42 -18.08 -15.83
N LYS A 326 24.31 -18.53 -15.29
CA LYS A 326 22.98 -18.14 -15.75
C LYS A 326 22.48 -16.92 -14.98
N ILE A 327 21.73 -16.07 -15.66
CA ILE A 327 20.94 -15.04 -14.99
C ILE A 327 19.55 -15.63 -14.73
N LEU A 328 19.06 -15.51 -13.51
CA LEU A 328 17.71 -15.92 -13.10
C LEU A 328 17.03 -14.76 -12.37
N GLU A 329 15.75 -14.54 -12.66
CA GLU A 329 14.94 -13.51 -12.03
C GLU A 329 14.30 -14.06 -10.74
N LEU A 330 14.44 -13.34 -9.62
CA LEU A 330 13.70 -13.55 -8.38
C LEU A 330 12.80 -12.34 -8.17
N ASN A 331 11.48 -12.56 -8.22
CA ASN A 331 10.50 -11.49 -8.26
C ASN A 331 10.21 -10.92 -6.87
N SER A 332 10.45 -9.64 -6.67
CA SER A 332 10.21 -8.93 -5.40
C SER A 332 8.77 -8.45 -5.23
N MET A 333 7.94 -8.54 -6.25
CA MET A 333 6.55 -8.08 -6.30
C MET A 333 6.37 -6.55 -6.13
N GLN A 334 7.41 -5.77 -6.30
CA GLN A 334 7.33 -4.31 -6.19
C GLN A 334 6.67 -3.64 -7.40
N SER A 335 6.68 -4.32 -8.55
CA SER A 335 6.26 -3.73 -9.82
C SER A 335 5.19 -4.55 -10.56
N ILE A 336 4.38 -5.31 -9.83
CA ILE A 336 3.23 -6.04 -10.39
C ILE A 336 2.16 -5.05 -10.85
N THR A 337 1.66 -5.25 -12.07
CA THR A 337 0.66 -4.38 -12.70
C THR A 337 -0.76 -4.95 -12.59
N SER A 338 -1.75 -4.08 -12.77
CA SER A 338 -3.16 -4.49 -12.89
C SER A 338 -3.41 -5.48 -14.04
N ASP A 339 -2.64 -5.39 -15.14
CA ASP A 339 -2.76 -6.33 -16.26
C ASP A 339 -2.26 -7.73 -15.87
N GLU A 340 -1.12 -7.83 -15.17
CA GLU A 340 -0.60 -9.11 -14.64
C GLU A 340 -1.57 -9.74 -13.63
N ILE A 341 -2.20 -8.94 -12.78
CA ILE A 341 -3.26 -9.41 -11.87
C ILE A 341 -4.47 -9.94 -12.65
N ALA A 342 -4.87 -9.25 -13.72
CA ALA A 342 -5.99 -9.69 -14.56
C ALA A 342 -5.66 -11.00 -15.32
N ASP A 343 -4.38 -11.24 -15.63
CA ASP A 343 -3.88 -12.47 -16.22
C ASP A 343 -3.72 -13.62 -15.19
N GLY A 344 -3.99 -13.35 -13.91
CA GLY A 344 -4.09 -14.36 -12.86
C GLY A 344 -2.87 -14.47 -11.95
N VAL A 345 -1.96 -13.49 -11.97
CA VAL A 345 -0.84 -13.42 -11.00
C VAL A 345 -1.39 -13.24 -9.59
N THR A 346 -0.91 -14.05 -8.67
CA THR A 346 -1.23 -14.00 -7.24
C THR A 346 0.06 -13.95 -6.41
N TYR A 347 0.00 -13.43 -5.20
CA TYR A 347 1.12 -13.48 -4.26
C TYR A 347 1.66 -14.90 -4.11
N LEU A 348 0.76 -15.88 -3.95
CA LEU A 348 1.15 -17.28 -3.78
C LEU A 348 1.88 -17.81 -5.01
N SER A 349 1.39 -17.54 -6.24
CA SER A 349 2.04 -18.01 -7.48
C SER A 349 3.43 -17.42 -7.65
N VAL A 350 3.63 -16.14 -7.34
CA VAL A 350 4.97 -15.52 -7.42
C VAL A 350 5.94 -16.16 -6.42
N ILE A 351 5.51 -16.40 -5.20
CA ILE A 351 6.36 -17.05 -4.19
C ILE A 351 6.64 -18.53 -4.56
N GLU A 352 5.69 -19.25 -5.20
CA GLU A 352 5.92 -20.59 -5.75
C GLU A 352 6.97 -20.57 -6.87
N ASP A 353 6.85 -19.65 -7.82
CA ASP A 353 7.84 -19.46 -8.89
C ASP A 353 9.21 -19.09 -8.34
N ASN A 354 9.27 -18.18 -7.36
CA ASN A 354 10.50 -17.82 -6.66
C ASN A 354 11.17 -19.01 -5.97
N LEU A 355 10.39 -19.94 -5.42
CA LEU A 355 10.94 -21.17 -4.83
C LEU A 355 11.65 -22.03 -5.89
N ASP A 356 11.09 -22.13 -7.09
CA ASP A 356 11.71 -22.92 -8.16
C ASP A 356 13.00 -22.25 -8.67
N VAL A 357 13.01 -20.91 -8.78
CA VAL A 357 14.23 -20.14 -9.06
C VAL A 357 15.29 -20.37 -7.98
N LEU A 358 14.88 -20.28 -6.71
CA LEU A 358 15.80 -20.48 -5.59
C LEU A 358 16.39 -21.91 -5.57
N LYS A 359 15.60 -22.94 -5.86
CA LYS A 359 16.08 -24.32 -6.01
C LYS A 359 17.13 -24.46 -7.11
N GLU A 360 16.95 -23.76 -8.25
CA GLU A 360 17.96 -23.75 -9.33
C GLU A 360 19.21 -22.98 -8.90
N ALA A 361 19.06 -21.85 -8.21
CA ALA A 361 20.18 -21.03 -7.76
C ALA A 361 21.07 -21.71 -6.70
N LEU A 362 20.50 -22.59 -5.88
CA LEU A 362 21.22 -23.27 -4.79
C LEU A 362 21.84 -24.63 -5.20
N ASN A 363 21.61 -25.11 -6.43
CA ASN A 363 22.11 -26.39 -6.95
C ASN A 363 22.98 -26.23 -8.19
#